data_96becbe8d0c59706c3f35e61a2cbad3a
#
_entry.id   96becbe8d0c59706c3f35e61a2cbad3a
#
_cell.length_a   1.000
_cell.length_b   1.000
_cell.length_c   1.000
_cell.angle_alpha   90.00
_cell.angle_beta   90.00
_cell.angle_gamma   90.00
#
_symmetry.space_group_name_H-M   'P 1'
#
loop_
_entity.id
_entity.type
_entity.pdbx_description
1 polymer ?
#
loop_
_entity_poly.entity_id
_entity_poly.type
_entity_poly.pdbx_seq_one_letter_code
_entity_poly.pdbx_strand_id
1 'polypeptide(L)'
;MKRIKIDVVVVPLSGHLYPTMNLLIPLLNNPRYDIRLFTGPQKKDVAESAGFHVVPILENHIEEFERAANNDQQLGILSAYQQLSSSIDLINVVSDQLLKEWQKNRPDIVIADFITLSGGLVANQLGIPWITTMATQFVLETTDGPPCLIGGMGSPKNGWQVSVQFLGRKATRLVKRIVSFLLRDRLKRYHFKLYNQLGHETIYSPYSILGIGMKEVEIKKGFPKHYKWIGPSGASVETGEDYPLDLSTFSNQKKVLVTCGTQLAWAKENLIYQAKQLAKAHPDCHFFVTRGVGGEAFQCENLMENLSVVSYLPYKEYIP
;
A
#
# COMPACT_ATOMS: atom_id res chain seq x y z
N MET A 1 -10.75 -15.13 30.29
CA MET A 1 -11.45 -14.18 29.39
C MET A 1 -11.43 -14.73 27.98
N LYS A 2 -12.54 -14.59 27.23
CA LYS A 2 -12.57 -14.97 25.80
C LYS A 2 -11.60 -14.04 25.04
N ARG A 3 -10.73 -14.59 24.20
CA ARG A 3 -9.85 -13.82 23.34
C ARG A 3 -10.67 -13.13 22.24
N ILE A 4 -10.28 -11.91 21.89
CA ILE A 4 -10.87 -11.19 20.75
C ILE A 4 -10.17 -11.70 19.49
N LYS A 5 -10.93 -12.27 18.57
CA LYS A 5 -10.42 -12.76 17.27
C LYS A 5 -10.35 -11.62 16.28
N ILE A 6 -9.15 -11.37 15.76
CA ILE A 6 -8.88 -10.31 14.77
C ILE A 6 -8.33 -10.97 13.51
N ASP A 7 -9.05 -10.82 12.41
CA ASP A 7 -8.58 -11.23 11.10
C ASP A 7 -8.09 -10.02 10.31
N VAL A 8 -6.87 -10.13 9.81
CA VAL A 8 -6.18 -9.06 9.08
C VAL A 8 -6.06 -9.47 7.63
N VAL A 9 -6.58 -8.69 6.69
CA VAL A 9 -6.57 -9.02 5.26
C VAL A 9 -5.75 -7.99 4.51
N VAL A 10 -4.62 -8.43 3.97
CA VAL A 10 -3.65 -7.56 3.29
C VAL A 10 -3.10 -8.26 2.06
N VAL A 11 -2.99 -7.54 0.94
CA VAL A 11 -2.32 -8.06 -0.25
C VAL A 11 -0.82 -8.29 -0.01
N PRO A 12 -0.18 -9.24 -0.71
CA PRO A 12 1.24 -9.59 -0.51
C PRO A 12 2.21 -8.57 -1.12
N LEU A 13 1.87 -7.27 -1.06
CA LEU A 13 2.72 -6.16 -1.50
C LEU A 13 3.44 -5.56 -0.29
N SER A 14 4.77 -5.46 -0.35
CA SER A 14 5.60 -5.01 0.79
C SER A 14 5.17 -3.66 1.34
N GLY A 15 4.80 -2.69 0.47
CA GLY A 15 4.32 -1.36 0.88
C GLY A 15 2.97 -1.33 1.61
N HIS A 16 2.22 -2.42 1.58
CA HIS A 16 0.92 -2.60 2.26
C HIS A 16 1.04 -3.52 3.46
N LEU A 17 1.70 -4.66 3.25
CA LEU A 17 1.82 -5.72 4.24
C LEU A 17 2.69 -5.27 5.42
N TYR A 18 3.91 -4.79 5.18
CA TYR A 18 4.84 -4.46 6.26
C TYR A 18 4.31 -3.32 7.17
N PRO A 19 3.78 -2.20 6.67
CA PRO A 19 3.19 -1.20 7.55
C PRO A 19 2.04 -1.74 8.41
N THR A 20 1.20 -2.63 7.86
CA THR A 20 0.09 -3.24 8.60
C THR A 20 0.60 -4.25 9.63
N MET A 21 1.58 -5.10 9.29
CA MET A 21 2.21 -6.02 10.23
C MET A 21 2.86 -5.27 11.40
N ASN A 22 3.66 -4.25 11.10
CA ASN A 22 4.35 -3.44 12.09
C ASN A 22 3.41 -2.77 13.09
N LEU A 23 2.23 -2.36 12.63
CA LEU A 23 1.17 -1.84 13.51
C LEU A 23 0.69 -2.91 14.51
N LEU A 24 0.69 -4.18 14.11
CA LEU A 24 0.07 -5.27 14.86
C LEU A 24 1.06 -6.12 15.68
N ILE A 25 2.36 -6.12 15.33
CA ILE A 25 3.41 -6.84 16.08
C ILE A 25 3.32 -6.60 17.59
N PRO A 26 3.13 -5.37 18.11
CA PRO A 26 3.01 -5.14 19.54
C PRO A 26 1.82 -5.84 20.20
N LEU A 27 0.83 -6.27 19.41
CA LEU A 27 -0.37 -6.94 19.91
C LEU A 27 -0.27 -8.47 19.89
N LEU A 28 0.69 -9.05 19.16
CA LEU A 28 0.82 -10.52 18.99
C LEU A 28 1.02 -11.25 20.32
N ASN A 29 1.82 -10.67 21.22
CA ASN A 29 2.11 -11.26 22.53
C ASN A 29 1.06 -10.93 23.60
N ASN A 30 0.00 -10.20 23.24
CA ASN A 30 -1.06 -9.87 24.19
C ASN A 30 -2.09 -11.01 24.24
N PRO A 31 -2.27 -11.71 25.40
CA PRO A 31 -3.16 -12.85 25.50
C PRO A 31 -4.64 -12.53 25.30
N ARG A 32 -5.01 -11.25 25.20
CA ARG A 32 -6.38 -10.81 24.91
C ARG A 32 -6.77 -10.98 23.46
N TYR A 33 -5.80 -11.08 22.54
CA TYR A 33 -6.02 -11.12 21.11
C TYR A 33 -5.62 -12.46 20.50
N ASP A 34 -6.34 -12.87 19.49
CA ASP A 34 -6.06 -13.99 18.59
C ASP A 34 -6.05 -13.42 17.17
N ILE A 35 -4.84 -13.24 16.61
CA ILE A 35 -4.64 -12.50 15.36
C ILE A 35 -4.25 -13.47 14.26
N ARG A 36 -5.06 -13.51 13.17
CA ARG A 36 -4.74 -14.24 11.96
C ARG A 36 -4.51 -13.27 10.81
N LEU A 37 -3.51 -13.53 9.98
CA LEU A 37 -3.14 -12.71 8.83
C LEU A 37 -3.47 -13.44 7.52
N PHE A 38 -4.35 -12.88 6.73
CA PHE A 38 -4.71 -13.35 5.39
C PHE A 38 -3.90 -12.57 4.37
N THR A 39 -2.96 -13.27 3.70
CA THR A 39 -2.11 -12.67 2.66
C THR A 39 -1.72 -13.72 1.62
N GLY A 40 -1.03 -13.32 0.54
CA GLY A 40 -0.57 -14.25 -0.48
C GLY A 40 0.59 -15.13 -0.01
N PRO A 41 0.75 -16.33 -0.58
CA PRO A 41 1.77 -17.30 -0.19
C PRO A 41 3.21 -16.78 -0.34
N GLN A 42 3.45 -15.83 -1.26
CA GLN A 42 4.76 -15.22 -1.50
C GLN A 42 5.33 -14.48 -0.26
N LYS A 43 4.47 -14.12 0.69
CA LYS A 43 4.84 -13.37 1.90
C LYS A 43 4.55 -14.16 3.19
N LYS A 44 4.21 -15.45 3.06
CA LYS A 44 3.89 -16.31 4.20
C LYS A 44 5.06 -16.44 5.16
N ASP A 45 6.23 -16.84 4.67
CA ASP A 45 7.39 -17.13 5.50
C ASP A 45 7.85 -15.88 6.28
N VAL A 46 7.86 -14.71 5.63
CA VAL A 46 8.21 -13.44 6.28
C VAL A 46 7.21 -13.09 7.36
N ALA A 47 5.91 -13.31 7.13
CA ALA A 47 4.90 -13.01 8.12
C ALA A 47 4.90 -14.00 9.29
N GLU A 48 5.14 -15.29 9.04
CA GLU A 48 5.28 -16.30 10.09
C GLU A 48 6.55 -16.06 10.93
N SER A 49 7.66 -15.67 10.31
CA SER A 49 8.89 -15.29 11.02
C SER A 49 8.69 -14.09 11.93
N ALA A 50 7.77 -13.18 11.58
CA ALA A 50 7.37 -12.05 12.43
C ALA A 50 6.34 -12.44 13.53
N GLY A 51 5.96 -13.72 13.62
CA GLY A 51 5.07 -14.25 14.66
C GLY A 51 3.59 -14.27 14.32
N PHE A 52 3.19 -14.01 13.07
CA PHE A 52 1.79 -14.08 12.66
C PHE A 52 1.35 -15.52 12.34
N HIS A 53 0.10 -15.84 12.69
CA HIS A 53 -0.57 -17.01 12.14
C HIS A 53 -1.12 -16.67 10.76
N VAL A 54 -0.49 -17.18 9.70
CA VAL A 54 -0.83 -16.86 8.32
C VAL A 54 -1.84 -17.84 7.75
N VAL A 55 -2.90 -17.29 7.15
CA VAL A 55 -3.87 -18.03 6.34
C VAL A 55 -3.68 -17.57 4.89
N PRO A 56 -3.10 -18.40 4.02
CA PRO A 56 -2.81 -17.99 2.65
C PRO A 56 -4.10 -17.81 1.83
N ILE A 57 -4.11 -16.73 1.04
CA ILE A 57 -5.13 -16.42 0.04
C ILE A 57 -4.47 -16.31 -1.34
N LEU A 58 -5.23 -16.47 -2.41
CA LEU A 58 -4.72 -16.38 -3.79
C LEU A 58 -3.68 -17.46 -4.17
N GLU A 59 -3.61 -18.59 -3.48
CA GLU A 59 -2.61 -19.65 -3.75
C GLU A 59 -2.61 -20.11 -5.22
N ASN A 60 -3.78 -20.22 -5.83
CA ASN A 60 -3.93 -20.65 -7.22
C ASN A 60 -4.00 -19.49 -8.23
N HIS A 61 -3.75 -18.24 -7.78
CA HIS A 61 -3.89 -17.02 -8.59
C HIS A 61 -2.67 -16.09 -8.44
N ILE A 62 -1.50 -16.64 -8.12
CA ILE A 62 -0.26 -15.88 -7.89
C ILE A 62 0.12 -15.11 -9.14
N GLU A 63 0.18 -15.78 -10.31
CA GLU A 63 0.56 -15.15 -11.57
C GLU A 63 -0.42 -14.05 -12.00
N GLU A 64 -1.73 -14.27 -11.80
CA GLU A 64 -2.76 -13.29 -12.11
C GLU A 64 -2.64 -12.06 -11.20
N PHE A 65 -2.35 -12.28 -9.90
CA PHE A 65 -2.10 -11.20 -8.96
C PHE A 65 -0.84 -10.41 -9.33
N GLU A 66 0.26 -11.06 -9.63
CA GLU A 66 1.52 -10.41 -10.02
C GLU A 66 1.35 -9.61 -11.30
N ARG A 67 0.65 -10.15 -12.29
CA ARG A 67 0.33 -9.45 -13.53
C ARG A 67 -0.56 -8.22 -13.29
N ALA A 68 -1.52 -8.31 -12.37
CA ALA A 68 -2.37 -7.18 -12.00
C ALA A 68 -1.60 -6.12 -11.19
N ALA A 69 -0.63 -6.53 -10.37
CA ALA A 69 0.17 -5.64 -9.53
C ALA A 69 1.36 -4.98 -10.25
N ASN A 70 1.99 -5.71 -11.19
CA ASN A 70 3.21 -5.30 -11.91
C ASN A 70 2.89 -5.08 -13.40
N ASN A 71 2.30 -3.94 -13.73
CA ASN A 71 2.10 -3.59 -15.13
C ASN A 71 3.33 -2.84 -15.66
N ASP A 72 4.06 -3.48 -16.60
CA ASP A 72 5.29 -2.93 -17.20
C ASP A 72 5.04 -1.85 -18.26
N GLN A 73 3.78 -1.55 -18.58
CA GLN A 73 3.42 -0.62 -19.66
C GLN A 73 2.80 0.67 -19.13
N GLN A 74 3.11 1.78 -19.82
CA GLN A 74 2.36 3.02 -19.65
C GLN A 74 0.88 2.76 -19.95
N LEU A 75 0.02 3.01 -18.95
CA LEU A 75 -1.41 2.67 -19.04
C LEU A 75 -2.12 3.52 -20.09
N GLY A 76 -2.52 2.91 -21.20
CA GLY A 76 -3.59 3.42 -22.04
C GLY A 76 -4.96 3.22 -21.36
N ILE A 77 -5.99 3.91 -21.84
CA ILE A 77 -7.36 3.81 -21.28
C ILE A 77 -7.86 2.35 -21.30
N LEU A 78 -7.60 1.63 -22.38
CA LEU A 78 -8.04 0.23 -22.53
C LEU A 78 -7.28 -0.71 -21.58
N SER A 79 -5.97 -0.56 -21.44
CA SER A 79 -5.16 -1.36 -20.54
C SER A 79 -5.49 -1.07 -19.07
N ALA A 80 -5.79 0.19 -18.72
CA ALA A 80 -6.27 0.54 -17.39
C ALA A 80 -7.62 -0.12 -17.06
N TYR A 81 -8.56 -0.15 -18.03
CA TYR A 81 -9.82 -0.85 -17.85
C TYR A 81 -9.63 -2.38 -17.69
N GLN A 82 -8.77 -3.00 -18.51
CA GLN A 82 -8.45 -4.43 -18.41
C GLN A 82 -7.82 -4.76 -17.06
N GLN A 83 -6.85 -3.98 -16.60
CA GLN A 83 -6.20 -4.15 -15.31
C GLN A 83 -7.21 -4.04 -14.15
N LEU A 84 -8.07 -3.03 -14.19
CA LEU A 84 -9.11 -2.85 -13.19
C LEU A 84 -10.12 -4.01 -13.20
N SER A 85 -10.47 -4.49 -14.38
CA SER A 85 -11.33 -5.66 -14.57
C SER A 85 -10.74 -6.92 -13.93
N SER A 86 -9.46 -7.22 -14.22
CA SER A 86 -8.74 -8.35 -13.62
C SER A 86 -8.61 -8.21 -12.11
N SER A 87 -8.35 -7.01 -11.62
CA SER A 87 -8.31 -6.74 -10.17
C SER A 87 -9.65 -7.05 -9.49
N ILE A 88 -10.78 -6.75 -10.13
CA ILE A 88 -12.12 -7.09 -9.58
C ILE A 88 -12.36 -8.60 -9.58
N ASP A 89 -11.89 -9.33 -10.58
CA ASP A 89 -12.01 -10.79 -10.59
C ASP A 89 -11.23 -11.40 -9.40
N LEU A 90 -10.03 -10.90 -9.11
CA LEU A 90 -9.27 -11.27 -7.91
C LEU A 90 -9.98 -10.89 -6.60
N ILE A 91 -10.66 -9.73 -6.54
CA ILE A 91 -11.50 -9.35 -5.39
C ILE A 91 -12.57 -10.41 -5.16
N ASN A 92 -13.22 -10.92 -6.21
CA ASN A 92 -14.23 -11.97 -6.09
C ASN A 92 -13.63 -13.27 -5.55
N VAL A 93 -12.47 -13.70 -6.06
CA VAL A 93 -11.78 -14.91 -5.58
C VAL A 93 -11.45 -14.80 -4.09
N VAL A 94 -10.82 -13.70 -3.67
CA VAL A 94 -10.49 -13.48 -2.25
C VAL A 94 -11.74 -13.41 -1.39
N SER A 95 -12.79 -12.74 -1.86
CA SER A 95 -14.04 -12.64 -1.12
C SER A 95 -14.69 -14.01 -0.89
N ASP A 96 -14.64 -14.91 -1.87
CA ASP A 96 -15.20 -16.26 -1.71
C ASP A 96 -14.39 -17.08 -0.70
N GLN A 97 -13.06 -16.95 -0.70
CA GLN A 97 -12.18 -17.59 0.29
C GLN A 97 -12.47 -17.06 1.70
N LEU A 98 -12.56 -15.74 1.88
CA LEU A 98 -12.88 -15.11 3.16
C LEU A 98 -14.27 -15.48 3.65
N LEU A 99 -15.27 -15.47 2.76
CA LEU A 99 -16.66 -15.82 3.12
C LEU A 99 -16.73 -17.25 3.65
N LYS A 100 -16.11 -18.20 2.96
CA LYS A 100 -16.04 -19.61 3.36
C LYS A 100 -15.35 -19.78 4.71
N GLU A 101 -14.23 -19.07 4.92
CA GLU A 101 -13.47 -19.16 6.18
C GLU A 101 -14.24 -18.51 7.33
N TRP A 102 -14.81 -17.31 7.15
CA TRP A 102 -15.51 -16.59 8.21
C TRP A 102 -16.90 -17.15 8.56
N GLN A 103 -17.49 -17.95 7.68
CA GLN A 103 -18.65 -18.75 8.03
C GLN A 103 -18.31 -19.88 9.02
N LYS A 104 -17.10 -20.42 8.98
CA LYS A 104 -16.61 -21.45 9.90
C LYS A 104 -16.00 -20.85 11.16
N ASN A 105 -15.14 -19.87 10.98
CA ASN A 105 -14.32 -19.22 11.99
C ASN A 105 -14.54 -17.72 11.99
N ARG A 106 -15.69 -17.27 12.47
CA ARG A 106 -16.06 -15.85 12.47
C ARG A 106 -15.12 -15.03 13.36
N PRO A 107 -14.46 -13.98 12.86
CA PRO A 107 -13.72 -13.03 13.68
C PRO A 107 -14.67 -12.08 14.44
N ASP A 108 -14.17 -11.50 15.53
CA ASP A 108 -14.87 -10.45 16.25
C ASP A 108 -14.64 -9.08 15.56
N ILE A 109 -13.46 -8.88 14.92
CA ILE A 109 -13.08 -7.67 14.19
C ILE A 109 -12.27 -8.06 12.96
N VAL A 110 -12.46 -7.32 11.85
CA VAL A 110 -11.63 -7.42 10.65
C VAL A 110 -10.79 -6.15 10.50
N ILE A 111 -9.52 -6.30 10.15
CA ILE A 111 -8.65 -5.21 9.69
C ILE A 111 -8.34 -5.47 8.22
N ALA A 112 -8.73 -4.56 7.34
CA ALA A 112 -8.50 -4.69 5.91
C ALA A 112 -7.61 -3.54 5.40
N ASP A 113 -6.56 -3.87 4.67
CA ASP A 113 -5.79 -2.86 3.95
C ASP A 113 -6.64 -2.19 2.88
N PHE A 114 -6.40 -0.92 2.61
CA PHE A 114 -7.24 -0.06 1.79
C PHE A 114 -7.41 -0.53 0.34
N ILE A 115 -6.49 -1.32 -0.20
CA ILE A 115 -6.65 -1.93 -1.53
C ILE A 115 -7.25 -3.33 -1.48
N THR A 116 -7.36 -3.93 -0.30
CA THR A 116 -7.96 -5.27 -0.11
C THR A 116 -9.46 -5.14 0.14
N LEU A 117 -10.20 -4.70 -0.89
CA LEU A 117 -11.65 -4.45 -0.79
C LEU A 117 -12.42 -5.66 -0.29
N SER A 118 -11.97 -6.87 -0.61
CA SER A 118 -12.61 -8.14 -0.23
C SER A 118 -12.87 -8.24 1.27
N GLY A 119 -11.89 -7.81 2.10
CA GLY A 119 -12.03 -7.83 3.55
C GLY A 119 -13.22 -7.02 4.05
N GLY A 120 -13.35 -5.77 3.57
CA GLY A 120 -14.46 -4.89 3.92
C GLY A 120 -15.81 -5.35 3.35
N LEU A 121 -15.83 -5.84 2.10
CA LEU A 121 -17.04 -6.32 1.45
C LEU A 121 -17.66 -7.52 2.19
N VAL A 122 -16.84 -8.52 2.53
CA VAL A 122 -17.29 -9.72 3.23
C VAL A 122 -17.62 -9.40 4.69
N ALA A 123 -16.84 -8.53 5.36
CA ALA A 123 -17.16 -8.06 6.71
C ALA A 123 -18.54 -7.39 6.77
N ASN A 124 -18.84 -6.50 5.81
CA ASN A 124 -20.14 -5.86 5.70
C ASN A 124 -21.27 -6.88 5.46
N GLN A 125 -21.06 -7.85 4.56
CA GLN A 125 -22.04 -8.90 4.25
C GLN A 125 -22.36 -9.76 5.47
N LEU A 126 -21.37 -10.04 6.30
CA LEU A 126 -21.53 -10.86 7.53
C LEU A 126 -21.86 -10.03 8.78
N GLY A 127 -21.94 -8.70 8.67
CA GLY A 127 -22.18 -7.82 9.82
C GLY A 127 -21.03 -7.87 10.84
N ILE A 128 -19.78 -7.98 10.38
CA ILE A 128 -18.59 -7.96 11.23
C ILE A 128 -18.04 -6.54 11.25
N PRO A 129 -17.75 -5.93 12.42
CA PRO A 129 -17.11 -4.63 12.47
C PRO A 129 -15.70 -4.71 11.88
N TRP A 130 -15.30 -3.67 11.16
CA TRP A 130 -14.00 -3.68 10.50
C TRP A 130 -13.33 -2.31 10.48
N ILE A 131 -12.02 -2.31 10.28
CA ILE A 131 -11.15 -1.14 10.28
C ILE A 131 -10.35 -1.17 8.98
N THR A 132 -10.12 0.00 8.37
CA THR A 132 -9.21 0.12 7.22
C THR A 132 -7.84 0.59 7.69
N THR A 133 -6.77 -0.10 7.28
CA THR A 133 -5.40 0.44 7.33
C THR A 133 -5.07 1.13 6.01
N MET A 134 -4.42 2.29 6.09
CA MET A 134 -4.12 3.12 4.94
C MET A 134 -2.68 3.61 4.99
N ALA A 135 -1.79 2.92 4.29
CA ALA A 135 -0.38 3.27 4.19
C ALA A 135 -0.13 4.42 3.18
N THR A 136 -1.09 4.70 2.31
CA THR A 136 -0.99 5.75 1.28
C THR A 136 -2.28 6.56 1.21
N GLN A 137 -2.22 7.82 1.62
CA GLN A 137 -3.37 8.74 1.66
C GLN A 137 -3.76 9.27 0.27
N PHE A 138 -2.91 9.07 -0.73
CA PHE A 138 -3.09 9.53 -2.10
C PHE A 138 -4.43 9.13 -2.74
N VAL A 139 -4.94 7.94 -2.41
CA VAL A 139 -6.16 7.37 -3.00
C VAL A 139 -7.45 7.86 -2.35
N LEU A 140 -7.40 8.36 -1.11
CA LEU A 140 -8.57 8.76 -0.34
C LEU A 140 -9.12 10.12 -0.81
N GLU A 141 -10.43 10.23 -0.99
CA GLU A 141 -11.06 11.52 -1.24
C GLU A 141 -11.07 12.39 0.02
N THR A 142 -10.68 13.66 -0.16
CA THR A 142 -10.68 14.70 0.89
C THR A 142 -11.48 15.89 0.44
N THR A 143 -11.93 16.72 1.38
CA THR A 143 -12.72 17.91 1.05
C THR A 143 -11.85 19.08 0.62
N ASP A 144 -10.55 19.05 0.91
CA ASP A 144 -9.60 20.11 0.59
C ASP A 144 -8.23 19.53 0.17
N GLY A 145 -7.41 20.33 -0.50
CA GLY A 145 -6.11 19.96 -1.03
C GLY A 145 -6.17 19.28 -2.41
N PRO A 146 -5.07 18.67 -2.84
CA PRO A 146 -4.97 17.99 -4.13
C PRO A 146 -6.02 16.89 -4.31
N PRO A 147 -6.53 16.69 -5.55
CA PRO A 147 -7.43 15.59 -5.83
C PRO A 147 -6.74 14.24 -5.62
N CYS A 148 -7.49 13.23 -5.19
CA CYS A 148 -6.96 11.86 -5.10
C CYS A 148 -6.60 11.32 -6.48
N LEU A 149 -5.62 10.42 -6.55
CA LEU A 149 -5.14 9.76 -7.78
C LEU A 149 -4.51 10.70 -8.83
N ILE A 150 -4.35 12.00 -8.53
CA ILE A 150 -3.67 12.96 -9.40
C ILE A 150 -2.45 13.52 -8.65
N GLY A 151 -1.26 13.14 -9.12
CA GLY A 151 0.00 13.62 -8.57
C GLY A 151 0.41 15.01 -9.08
N GLY A 152 1.55 15.50 -8.57
CA GLY A 152 2.19 16.73 -9.05
C GLY A 152 1.61 18.04 -8.54
N MET A 153 0.60 18.00 -7.67
CA MET A 153 -0.01 19.20 -7.07
C MET A 153 0.46 19.38 -5.63
N GLY A 154 1.06 20.53 -5.33
CA GLY A 154 1.41 20.95 -3.96
C GLY A 154 0.30 21.70 -3.25
N SER A 155 0.61 22.29 -2.09
CA SER A 155 -0.29 23.23 -1.42
C SER A 155 -0.59 24.43 -2.32
N PRO A 156 -1.87 24.85 -2.47
CA PRO A 156 -2.21 25.94 -3.37
C PRO A 156 -1.65 27.26 -2.85
N LYS A 157 -1.03 28.03 -3.75
CA LYS A 157 -0.42 29.34 -3.44
C LYS A 157 -1.31 30.52 -3.79
N ASN A 158 -2.38 30.30 -4.55
CA ASN A 158 -3.30 31.35 -5.02
C ASN A 158 -4.70 30.77 -5.29
N GLY A 159 -5.69 31.67 -5.49
CA GLY A 159 -7.08 31.27 -5.71
C GLY A 159 -7.30 30.44 -6.97
N TRP A 160 -6.50 30.63 -8.02
CA TRP A 160 -6.56 29.82 -9.22
C TRP A 160 -6.21 28.36 -8.93
N GLN A 161 -5.12 28.11 -8.20
CA GLN A 161 -4.72 26.75 -7.82
C GLN A 161 -5.75 26.07 -6.90
N VAL A 162 -6.40 26.82 -6.00
CA VAL A 162 -7.53 26.33 -5.19
C VAL A 162 -8.67 25.86 -6.11
N SER A 163 -9.02 26.69 -7.12
CA SER A 163 -10.08 26.35 -8.08
C SER A 163 -9.75 25.12 -8.93
N VAL A 164 -8.51 25.02 -9.41
CA VAL A 164 -8.03 23.85 -10.16
C VAL A 164 -8.11 22.58 -9.31
N GLN A 165 -7.66 22.62 -8.05
CA GLN A 165 -7.75 21.46 -7.15
C GLN A 165 -9.20 21.12 -6.83
N PHE A 166 -10.08 22.09 -6.64
CA PHE A 166 -11.52 21.86 -6.44
C PHE A 166 -12.15 21.15 -7.65
N LEU A 167 -11.91 21.66 -8.87
CA LEU A 167 -12.41 21.03 -10.10
C LEU A 167 -11.82 19.63 -10.30
N GLY A 168 -10.53 19.46 -10.00
CA GLY A 168 -9.86 18.15 -10.04
C GLY A 168 -10.53 17.14 -9.10
N ARG A 169 -10.86 17.52 -7.86
CA ARG A 169 -11.60 16.64 -6.93
C ARG A 169 -12.98 16.25 -7.48
N LYS A 170 -13.70 17.19 -8.10
CA LYS A 170 -15.00 16.89 -8.73
C LYS A 170 -14.85 15.96 -9.93
N ALA A 171 -13.84 16.19 -10.77
CA ALA A 171 -13.55 15.34 -11.92
C ALA A 171 -13.16 13.92 -11.50
N THR A 172 -12.26 13.76 -10.53
CA THR A 172 -11.87 12.45 -10.00
C THR A 172 -13.07 11.68 -9.44
N ARG A 173 -13.92 12.37 -8.68
CA ARG A 173 -15.16 11.77 -8.14
C ARG A 173 -16.13 11.34 -9.25
N LEU A 174 -16.25 12.13 -10.32
CA LEU A 174 -17.06 11.75 -11.48
C LEU A 174 -16.50 10.50 -12.18
N VAL A 175 -15.19 10.47 -12.42
CA VAL A 175 -14.51 9.30 -13.01
C VAL A 175 -14.74 8.06 -12.15
N LYS A 176 -14.57 8.13 -10.84
CA LYS A 176 -14.85 7.00 -9.92
C LYS A 176 -16.30 6.51 -10.03
N ARG A 177 -17.28 7.42 -10.16
CA ARG A 177 -18.68 7.06 -10.36
C ARG A 177 -18.92 6.33 -11.68
N ILE A 178 -18.33 6.84 -12.76
CA ILE A 178 -18.43 6.20 -14.10
C ILE A 178 -17.83 4.81 -14.05
N VAL A 179 -16.63 4.67 -13.52
CA VAL A 179 -15.96 3.37 -13.36
C VAL A 179 -16.79 2.41 -12.51
N SER A 180 -17.31 2.87 -11.36
CA SER A 180 -18.17 2.06 -10.50
C SER A 180 -19.47 1.63 -11.21
N PHE A 181 -20.03 2.49 -12.06
CA PHE A 181 -21.19 2.15 -12.86
C PHE A 181 -20.89 1.09 -13.91
N LEU A 182 -19.77 1.21 -14.62
CA LEU A 182 -19.33 0.24 -15.63
C LEU A 182 -19.05 -1.15 -15.02
N LEU A 183 -18.57 -1.19 -13.79
CA LEU A 183 -18.17 -2.41 -13.09
C LEU A 183 -19.24 -2.95 -12.10
N ARG A 184 -20.40 -2.30 -12.05
CA ARG A 184 -21.47 -2.63 -11.08
C ARG A 184 -21.91 -4.09 -11.12
N ASP A 185 -21.99 -4.69 -12.31
CA ASP A 185 -22.51 -6.06 -12.46
C ASP A 185 -21.53 -7.08 -11.84
N ARG A 186 -20.23 -6.81 -11.83
CA ARG A 186 -19.21 -7.66 -11.21
C ARG A 186 -19.23 -7.61 -9.68
N LEU A 187 -19.72 -6.51 -9.10
CA LEU A 187 -19.82 -6.30 -7.64
C LEU A 187 -21.27 -6.41 -7.13
N LYS A 188 -22.22 -6.79 -7.99
CA LYS A 188 -23.66 -6.85 -7.68
C LYS A 188 -23.97 -7.75 -6.48
N ARG A 189 -23.26 -8.86 -6.32
CA ARG A 189 -23.47 -9.82 -5.23
C ARG A 189 -23.21 -9.22 -3.83
N TYR A 190 -22.43 -8.14 -3.73
CA TYR A 190 -22.14 -7.44 -2.47
C TYR A 190 -23.08 -6.26 -2.21
N HIS A 191 -24.07 -6.02 -3.06
CA HIS A 191 -24.91 -4.81 -3.01
C HIS A 191 -24.08 -3.51 -2.95
N PHE A 192 -22.91 -3.53 -3.59
CA PHE A 192 -21.91 -2.49 -3.51
C PHE A 192 -22.40 -1.17 -4.11
N LYS A 193 -22.23 -0.08 -3.35
CA LYS A 193 -22.43 1.30 -3.79
C LYS A 193 -21.19 2.09 -3.41
N LEU A 194 -20.52 2.71 -4.36
CA LEU A 194 -19.26 3.41 -4.12
C LEU A 194 -19.35 4.51 -3.05
N TYR A 195 -20.50 5.18 -2.94
CA TYR A 195 -20.73 6.23 -1.94
C TYR A 195 -21.96 5.93 -1.09
N ASN A 196 -21.85 6.22 0.20
CA ASN A 196 -22.98 6.21 1.12
C ASN A 196 -23.83 7.50 0.98
N GLN A 197 -24.89 7.62 1.79
CA GLN A 197 -25.78 8.79 1.78
C GLN A 197 -25.08 10.10 2.18
N LEU A 198 -24.02 10.03 2.98
CA LEU A 198 -23.17 11.17 3.36
C LEU A 198 -22.12 11.53 2.31
N GLY A 199 -22.04 10.76 1.22
CA GLY A 199 -21.09 10.95 0.14
C GLY A 199 -19.67 10.47 0.46
N HIS A 200 -19.48 9.65 1.49
CA HIS A 200 -18.21 8.99 1.80
C HIS A 200 -18.06 7.71 0.98
N GLU A 201 -16.83 7.37 0.61
CA GLU A 201 -16.50 6.13 -0.08
C GLU A 201 -16.74 4.92 0.84
N THR A 202 -17.48 3.93 0.35
CA THR A 202 -17.81 2.71 1.12
C THR A 202 -16.78 1.60 0.98
N ILE A 203 -15.78 1.79 0.15
CA ILE A 203 -14.63 0.89 0.03
C ILE A 203 -13.74 0.93 1.28
N TYR A 204 -13.91 1.95 2.12
CA TYR A 204 -13.24 2.07 3.41
C TYR A 204 -14.21 1.88 4.56
N SER A 205 -13.68 1.49 5.72
CA SER A 205 -14.47 1.26 6.91
C SER A 205 -15.30 2.50 7.30
N PRO A 206 -16.57 2.33 7.61
CA PRO A 206 -17.39 3.41 8.15
C PRO A 206 -17.06 3.72 9.63
N TYR A 207 -16.32 2.84 10.31
CA TYR A 207 -16.00 2.97 11.73
C TYR A 207 -14.67 3.64 11.99
N SER A 208 -13.61 3.21 11.29
CA SER A 208 -12.26 3.80 11.46
C SER A 208 -11.38 3.54 10.25
N ILE A 209 -10.63 4.56 9.83
CA ILE A 209 -9.54 4.48 8.86
C ILE A 209 -8.28 4.89 9.60
N LEU A 210 -7.30 3.97 9.68
CA LEU A 210 -6.02 4.21 10.34
C LEU A 210 -4.97 4.62 9.30
N GLY A 211 -4.64 5.90 9.26
CA GLY A 211 -3.62 6.44 8.37
C GLY A 211 -2.22 6.19 8.92
N ILE A 212 -1.46 5.32 8.26
CA ILE A 212 -0.07 5.03 8.60
C ILE A 212 0.80 6.05 7.86
N GLY A 213 1.52 6.90 8.60
CA GLY A 213 2.36 7.95 8.03
C GLY A 213 2.40 9.19 8.89
N MET A 214 3.10 10.22 8.41
CA MET A 214 3.26 11.49 9.11
C MET A 214 2.27 12.53 8.59
N LYS A 215 1.43 13.04 9.50
CA LYS A 215 0.46 14.10 9.20
C LYS A 215 1.14 15.37 8.70
N GLU A 216 2.34 15.63 9.18
CA GLU A 216 3.11 16.84 8.92
C GLU A 216 3.55 16.99 7.47
N VAL A 217 3.73 15.87 6.76
CA VAL A 217 4.11 15.84 5.34
C VAL A 217 2.90 15.76 4.39
N GLU A 218 1.70 15.55 4.92
CA GLU A 218 0.50 15.41 4.12
C GLU A 218 -0.09 16.79 3.77
N ILE A 219 -0.25 17.06 2.48
CA ILE A 219 -0.79 18.32 1.96
C ILE A 219 -2.32 18.31 1.82
N LYS A 220 -2.94 17.14 1.80
CA LYS A 220 -4.39 16.99 1.80
C LYS A 220 -4.99 17.36 3.16
N LYS A 221 -6.18 17.92 3.14
CA LYS A 221 -6.94 18.30 4.34
C LYS A 221 -8.40 17.87 4.20
N GLY A 222 -9.13 17.92 5.33
CA GLY A 222 -10.53 17.56 5.31
C GLY A 222 -10.78 16.07 5.12
N PHE A 223 -9.99 15.26 5.80
CA PHE A 223 -10.19 13.81 5.92
C PHE A 223 -11.55 13.48 6.57
N PRO A 224 -12.13 12.32 6.30
CA PRO A 224 -13.34 11.87 7.01
C PRO A 224 -13.17 11.91 8.54
N LYS A 225 -14.23 12.19 9.29
CA LYS A 225 -14.16 12.32 10.76
C LYS A 225 -13.65 11.06 11.48
N HIS A 226 -13.86 9.89 10.89
CA HIS A 226 -13.39 8.59 11.41
C HIS A 226 -11.98 8.21 10.92
N TYR A 227 -11.30 9.10 10.19
CA TYR A 227 -9.90 8.95 9.84
C TYR A 227 -9.02 9.36 11.03
N LYS A 228 -8.05 8.51 11.36
CA LYS A 228 -7.12 8.73 12.47
C LYS A 228 -5.69 8.55 12.00
N TRP A 229 -4.85 9.54 12.21
CA TRP A 229 -3.42 9.40 12.05
C TRP A 229 -2.85 8.58 13.21
N ILE A 230 -2.07 7.55 12.90
CA ILE A 230 -1.44 6.67 13.89
C ILE A 230 0.09 6.75 13.88
N GLY A 231 0.64 7.67 13.09
CA GLY A 231 2.08 7.82 12.93
C GLY A 231 2.69 6.88 11.91
N PRO A 232 4.01 7.02 11.65
CA PRO A 232 4.74 6.10 10.80
C PRO A 232 4.86 4.74 11.48
N SER A 233 4.97 3.70 10.68
CA SER A 233 5.22 2.34 11.16
C SER A 233 6.68 2.23 11.67
N GLY A 234 6.86 2.15 12.99
CA GLY A 234 8.19 2.19 13.63
C GLY A 234 8.88 0.84 13.80
N ALA A 235 8.17 -0.27 13.73
CA ALA A 235 8.79 -1.60 13.75
C ALA A 235 9.19 -1.99 12.32
N SER A 236 10.24 -2.77 12.14
CA SER A 236 10.57 -3.35 10.84
C SER A 236 10.46 -4.87 10.94
N VAL A 237 9.84 -5.45 9.94
CA VAL A 237 9.90 -6.87 9.69
C VAL A 237 11.33 -7.17 9.23
N GLU A 238 12.04 -8.05 9.94
CA GLU A 238 13.35 -8.51 9.53
C GLU A 238 13.19 -9.43 8.32
N THR A 239 13.87 -9.13 7.23
CA THR A 239 13.80 -9.94 6.01
C THR A 239 14.70 -11.14 6.05
N GLY A 240 15.62 -11.21 7.03
CA GLY A 240 16.58 -12.30 7.20
C GLY A 240 17.66 -12.39 6.11
N GLU A 241 17.70 -11.43 5.21
CA GLU A 241 18.66 -11.35 4.12
C GLU A 241 19.88 -10.52 4.54
N ASP A 242 21.07 -10.99 4.19
CA ASP A 242 22.31 -10.26 4.43
C ASP A 242 22.59 -9.31 3.27
N TYR A 243 22.72 -8.02 3.57
CA TYR A 243 22.99 -6.98 2.59
C TYR A 243 24.33 -6.31 2.92
N PRO A 244 25.46 -6.80 2.38
CA PRO A 244 26.82 -6.42 2.79
C PRO A 244 27.24 -5.05 2.21
N LEU A 245 26.42 -4.00 2.35
CA LEU A 245 26.80 -2.65 1.95
C LEU A 245 27.47 -1.92 3.12
N ASP A 246 28.78 -1.75 3.05
CA ASP A 246 29.51 -0.97 4.05
C ASP A 246 29.46 0.52 3.74
N LEU A 247 28.62 1.26 4.45
CA LEU A 247 28.51 2.72 4.33
C LEU A 247 29.71 3.47 4.90
N SER A 248 30.63 2.84 5.65
CA SER A 248 31.80 3.49 6.21
C SER A 248 32.79 3.90 5.13
N THR A 249 32.81 3.19 3.99
CA THR A 249 33.62 3.53 2.81
C THR A 249 33.27 4.89 2.22
N PHE A 250 32.10 5.44 2.52
CA PHE A 250 31.59 6.74 2.06
C PHE A 250 31.53 7.77 3.20
N SER A 251 32.43 7.68 4.18
CA SER A 251 32.39 8.47 5.42
C SER A 251 32.47 9.98 5.19
N ASN A 252 33.16 10.43 4.14
CA ASN A 252 33.37 11.84 3.83
C ASN A 252 32.32 12.49 2.94
N GLN A 253 31.26 11.73 2.55
CA GLN A 253 30.20 12.21 1.68
C GLN A 253 28.84 12.15 2.41
N LYS A 254 27.95 13.08 2.08
CA LYS A 254 26.54 12.98 2.45
C LYS A 254 25.91 11.82 1.68
N LYS A 255 25.19 10.95 2.37
CA LYS A 255 24.55 9.78 1.76
C LYS A 255 23.10 10.11 1.40
N VAL A 256 22.70 9.86 0.16
CA VAL A 256 21.35 10.12 -0.34
C VAL A 256 20.77 8.82 -0.88
N LEU A 257 19.71 8.33 -0.24
CA LEU A 257 18.94 7.20 -0.74
C LEU A 257 17.89 7.66 -1.74
N VAL A 258 17.89 7.04 -2.92
CA VAL A 258 16.92 7.30 -3.99
C VAL A 258 16.15 6.00 -4.26
N THR A 259 14.83 6.03 -4.08
CA THR A 259 14.00 4.84 -4.22
C THR A 259 12.60 5.16 -4.73
N CYS A 260 12.00 4.24 -5.47
CA CYS A 260 10.57 4.23 -5.80
C CYS A 260 9.87 2.96 -5.28
N GLY A 261 10.47 2.30 -4.27
CA GLY A 261 9.95 1.08 -3.67
C GLY A 261 10.16 -0.16 -4.53
N THR A 262 9.40 -1.21 -4.26
CA THR A 262 9.51 -2.53 -4.90
C THR A 262 8.68 -2.67 -6.17
N GLN A 263 7.70 -1.78 -6.37
CA GLN A 263 6.82 -1.75 -7.53
C GLN A 263 7.35 -0.81 -8.62
N LEU A 264 6.62 -0.70 -9.75
CA LEU A 264 6.90 0.22 -10.85
C LEU A 264 8.24 -0.07 -11.54
N ALA A 265 8.46 -1.29 -11.99
CA ALA A 265 9.67 -1.72 -12.69
C ALA A 265 10.05 -0.77 -13.84
N TRP A 266 9.05 -0.30 -14.61
CA TRP A 266 9.22 0.64 -15.71
C TRP A 266 9.78 2.02 -15.30
N ALA A 267 9.57 2.45 -14.05
CA ALA A 267 10.03 3.75 -13.57
C ALA A 267 11.49 3.74 -13.10
N LYS A 268 12.08 2.57 -12.87
CA LYS A 268 13.39 2.43 -12.24
C LYS A 268 14.54 2.92 -13.12
N GLU A 269 14.49 2.68 -14.41
CA GLU A 269 15.50 3.19 -15.35
C GLU A 269 15.46 4.72 -15.43
N ASN A 270 14.26 5.32 -15.42
CA ASN A 270 14.15 6.77 -15.35
C ASN A 270 14.67 7.33 -14.00
N LEU A 271 14.41 6.64 -12.89
CA LEU A 271 14.94 7.00 -11.58
C LEU A 271 16.47 7.01 -11.58
N ILE A 272 17.10 5.97 -12.14
CA ILE A 272 18.56 5.88 -12.29
C ILE A 272 19.09 7.01 -13.17
N TYR A 273 18.39 7.31 -14.27
CA TYR A 273 18.77 8.43 -15.15
C TYR A 273 18.74 9.77 -14.40
N GLN A 274 17.67 10.04 -13.63
CA GLN A 274 17.58 11.26 -12.82
C GLN A 274 18.65 11.30 -11.72
N ALA A 275 18.92 10.18 -11.07
CA ALA A 275 19.99 10.08 -10.06
C ALA A 275 21.37 10.38 -10.65
N LYS A 276 21.66 9.98 -11.90
CA LYS A 276 22.90 10.36 -12.61
C LYS A 276 23.02 11.87 -12.78
N GLN A 277 21.94 12.58 -13.06
CA GLN A 277 21.95 14.04 -13.17
C GLN A 277 22.19 14.71 -11.81
N LEU A 278 21.55 14.20 -10.75
CA LEU A 278 21.77 14.66 -9.38
C LEU A 278 23.22 14.43 -8.91
N ALA A 279 23.78 13.26 -9.17
CA ALA A 279 25.16 12.92 -8.80
C ALA A 279 26.17 13.87 -9.46
N LYS A 280 25.97 14.24 -10.73
CA LYS A 280 26.81 15.23 -11.42
C LYS A 280 26.70 16.62 -10.79
N ALA A 281 25.52 17.01 -10.34
CA ALA A 281 25.27 18.33 -9.75
C ALA A 281 25.74 18.43 -8.29
N HIS A 282 25.90 17.30 -7.59
CA HIS A 282 26.21 17.25 -6.16
C HIS A 282 27.39 16.29 -5.88
N PRO A 283 28.61 16.65 -6.20
CA PRO A 283 29.80 15.79 -6.02
C PRO A 283 30.12 15.52 -4.54
N ASP A 284 29.60 16.33 -3.61
CA ASP A 284 29.72 16.16 -2.17
C ASP A 284 28.79 15.10 -1.58
N CYS A 285 27.90 14.55 -2.40
CA CYS A 285 26.94 13.52 -2.01
C CYS A 285 27.24 12.20 -2.73
N HIS A 286 27.05 11.06 -2.02
CA HIS A 286 26.97 9.74 -2.64
C HIS A 286 25.51 9.29 -2.73
N PHE A 287 25.07 8.92 -3.91
CA PHE A 287 23.70 8.50 -4.19
C PHE A 287 23.60 6.98 -4.26
N PHE A 288 22.69 6.40 -3.47
CA PHE A 288 22.34 4.99 -3.52
C PHE A 288 20.96 4.85 -4.12
N VAL A 289 20.87 4.26 -5.30
CA VAL A 289 19.58 3.98 -5.96
C VAL A 289 19.20 2.53 -5.75
N THR A 290 18.01 2.26 -5.18
CA THR A 290 17.56 0.88 -5.01
C THR A 290 16.66 0.45 -6.17
N ARG A 291 16.90 -0.75 -6.71
CA ARG A 291 15.98 -1.40 -7.67
C ARG A 291 14.75 -1.99 -6.98
N GLY A 292 14.80 -2.19 -5.65
CA GLY A 292 13.70 -2.75 -4.85
C GLY A 292 13.40 -4.22 -5.20
N VAL A 293 14.37 -4.95 -5.70
CA VAL A 293 14.28 -6.39 -5.97
C VAL A 293 14.91 -7.12 -4.80
N GLY A 294 14.08 -7.71 -3.93
CA GLY A 294 14.52 -8.60 -2.84
C GLY A 294 14.41 -10.07 -3.25
N GLY A 295 15.01 -10.95 -2.45
CA GLY A 295 14.95 -12.41 -2.68
C GLY A 295 16.00 -12.95 -3.65
N GLU A 296 16.85 -12.09 -4.22
CA GLU A 296 18.02 -12.46 -5.01
C GLU A 296 19.31 -12.08 -4.28
N ALA A 297 20.44 -12.65 -4.72
CA ALA A 297 21.75 -12.26 -4.18
C ALA A 297 21.95 -10.74 -4.30
N PHE A 298 22.47 -10.12 -3.24
CA PHE A 298 22.73 -8.68 -3.22
C PHE A 298 23.66 -8.30 -4.37
N GLN A 299 23.25 -7.30 -5.13
CA GLN A 299 24.01 -6.74 -6.23
C GLN A 299 24.23 -5.25 -5.98
N CYS A 300 25.46 -4.81 -6.19
CA CYS A 300 25.84 -3.40 -6.14
C CYS A 300 26.68 -3.04 -7.38
N GLU A 301 26.21 -2.09 -8.15
CA GLU A 301 26.86 -1.59 -9.36
C GLU A 301 27.21 -0.11 -9.17
N ASN A 302 28.50 0.23 -9.26
CA ASN A 302 28.95 1.63 -9.22
C ASN A 302 28.87 2.22 -10.64
N LEU A 303 27.87 3.05 -10.89
CA LEU A 303 27.66 3.69 -12.19
C LEU A 303 28.50 4.97 -12.36
N MET A 304 28.85 5.62 -11.25
CA MET A 304 29.71 6.82 -11.17
C MET A 304 30.49 6.77 -9.85
N GLU A 305 31.52 7.62 -9.71
CA GLU A 305 32.30 7.74 -8.49
C GLU A 305 31.43 8.00 -7.24
N ASN A 306 30.30 8.71 -7.41
CA ASN A 306 29.37 9.06 -6.35
C ASN A 306 27.93 8.54 -6.58
N LEU A 307 27.78 7.46 -7.36
CA LEU A 307 26.48 6.84 -7.62
C LEU A 307 26.59 5.32 -7.68
N SER A 308 25.93 4.65 -6.74
CA SER A 308 25.78 3.20 -6.69
C SER A 308 24.32 2.78 -6.89
N VAL A 309 24.08 1.75 -7.69
CA VAL A 309 22.79 1.11 -7.85
C VAL A 309 22.82 -0.24 -7.15
N VAL A 310 21.86 -0.47 -6.25
CA VAL A 310 21.77 -1.70 -5.46
C VAL A 310 20.45 -2.42 -5.72
N SER A 311 20.44 -3.75 -5.62
CA SER A 311 19.23 -4.55 -5.80
C SER A 311 18.16 -4.18 -4.76
N TYR A 312 18.51 -4.17 -3.50
CA TYR A 312 17.65 -3.86 -2.36
C TYR A 312 18.45 -3.30 -1.19
N LEU A 313 17.82 -2.50 -0.32
CA LEU A 313 18.38 -2.09 0.98
C LEU A 313 17.30 -2.18 2.06
N PRO A 314 17.55 -2.84 3.19
CA PRO A 314 16.69 -2.79 4.37
C PRO A 314 16.87 -1.42 5.04
N TYR A 315 15.91 -0.53 4.85
CA TYR A 315 16.04 0.87 5.28
C TYR A 315 16.35 1.06 6.76
N LYS A 316 15.87 0.16 7.63
CA LYS A 316 16.13 0.21 9.07
C LYS A 316 17.61 0.14 9.42
N GLU A 317 18.39 -0.61 8.66
CA GLU A 317 19.82 -0.81 8.93
C GLU A 317 20.66 0.35 8.40
N TYR A 318 20.16 1.07 7.40
CA TYR A 318 20.92 2.07 6.66
C TYR A 318 20.43 3.50 6.86
N ILE A 319 19.19 3.70 7.36
CA ILE A 319 18.65 5.03 7.67
C ILE A 319 18.52 5.14 9.18
N PRO A 320 19.20 6.12 9.81
CA PRO A 320 19.16 6.33 11.26
C PRO A 320 17.78 6.75 11.76
#